data_a0494ae549df4adc03edc7752cf74ce1
#
_entry.id   a0494ae549df4adc03edc7752cf74ce1
#
_cell.length_a   1.000
_cell.length_b   1.000
_cell.length_c   1.000
_cell.angle_alpha   90.00
_cell.angle_beta   90.00
_cell.angle_gamma   90.00
#
_symmetry.space_group_name_H-M   'P 1'
#
loop_
_entity.id
_entity.type
_entity.pdbx_description
1 polymer ?
#
loop_
_entity_poly.entity_id
_entity_poly.type
_entity_poly.pdbx_seq_one_letter_code
_entity_poly.pdbx_strand_id
1 'polypeptide(L)'
;DFTELKDFYIEVMDALFAEYEASFLAIKEKLAKDFPDLPKRSLESMAKEDARYILPLSTKTQLGMTINARSLENLLRRLAENPLLEAAELYETLLSQAKKVCPSLVRYVEPEHFPGSLPIPKELMDFEILDDDYWGQMVDQTKNSDNMVLACLFYENSRSNWEKCLNYVNNLSENEREKLWRHFFQGIRPWSKMPRAFEMVDYQFELSMSESCWAQFKRHRVGTIIRQKIQGVRTCIMPEIISVIGRESQWTQLLGKNTELKKQLSTVSHELARYANLNGDTIQVLVRMNLRELYHLIRLRCDENAQWEIREISAEMAQSLRSVAPMSTAFLCGKSEFDALEP
;
A
#
# COMPACT_ATOMS: atom_id res chain seq x y z
N ASP A 1 28.72 -0.85 23.96
CA ASP A 1 29.86 -0.97 23.07
C ASP A 1 29.39 -1.22 21.63
N PHE A 2 29.98 -0.53 20.67
CA PHE A 2 29.64 -0.68 19.25
C PHE A 2 29.86 -2.09 18.70
N THR A 3 30.85 -2.80 19.23
CA THR A 3 31.18 -4.18 18.84
C THR A 3 30.07 -5.12 19.27
N GLU A 4 29.62 -5.01 20.51
CA GLU A 4 28.55 -5.86 21.07
C GLU A 4 27.22 -5.60 20.31
N LEU A 5 26.91 -4.34 19.99
CA LEU A 5 25.70 -4.00 19.22
C LEU A 5 25.77 -4.55 17.79
N LYS A 6 26.93 -4.51 17.15
CA LYS A 6 27.15 -5.09 15.82
C LYS A 6 26.97 -6.61 15.85
N ASP A 7 27.55 -7.27 16.85
CA ASP A 7 27.46 -8.73 16.99
C ASP A 7 26.01 -9.14 17.25
N PHE A 8 25.30 -8.41 18.11
CA PHE A 8 23.87 -8.63 18.35
C PHE A 8 23.02 -8.40 17.08
N TYR A 9 23.33 -7.37 16.30
CA TYR A 9 22.67 -7.15 15.00
C TYR A 9 22.85 -8.34 14.06
N ILE A 10 24.09 -8.87 13.94
CA ILE A 10 24.39 -10.02 13.08
C ILE A 10 23.62 -11.26 13.58
N GLU A 11 23.67 -11.54 14.89
CA GLU A 11 22.92 -12.67 15.48
C GLU A 11 21.44 -12.63 15.15
N VAL A 12 20.82 -11.47 15.35
CA VAL A 12 19.38 -11.31 15.09
C VAL A 12 19.05 -11.45 13.60
N MET A 13 19.85 -10.85 12.72
CA MET A 13 19.63 -10.96 11.28
C MET A 13 19.76 -12.40 10.78
N ASP A 14 20.80 -13.11 11.20
CA ASP A 14 21.01 -14.51 10.84
C ASP A 14 19.86 -15.41 11.35
N ALA A 15 19.37 -15.16 12.56
CA ALA A 15 18.23 -15.89 13.12
C ALA A 15 16.92 -15.61 12.36
N LEU A 16 16.68 -14.36 11.92
CA LEU A 16 15.51 -14.00 11.10
C LEU A 16 15.56 -14.67 9.72
N PHE A 17 16.72 -14.73 9.09
CA PHE A 17 16.90 -15.45 7.81
C PHE A 17 16.71 -16.96 7.96
N ALA A 18 17.26 -17.56 9.00
CA ALA A 18 17.07 -18.98 9.29
C ALA A 18 15.59 -19.32 9.54
N GLU A 19 14.87 -18.46 10.27
CA GLU A 19 13.44 -18.64 10.52
C GLU A 19 12.61 -18.45 9.25
N TYR A 20 12.98 -17.50 8.39
CA TYR A 20 12.34 -17.34 7.07
C TYR A 20 12.45 -18.65 6.27
N GLU A 21 13.64 -19.24 6.16
CA GLU A 21 13.85 -20.48 5.41
C GLU A 21 13.05 -21.66 6.00
N ALA A 22 13.05 -21.79 7.34
CA ALA A 22 12.31 -22.82 8.04
C ALA A 22 10.79 -22.67 7.85
N SER A 23 10.27 -21.45 7.99
CA SER A 23 8.86 -21.14 7.75
C SER A 23 8.47 -21.35 6.29
N PHE A 24 9.28 -20.90 5.34
CA PHE A 24 9.03 -21.12 3.91
C PHE A 24 8.91 -22.62 3.57
N LEU A 25 9.80 -23.45 4.07
CA LEU A 25 9.77 -24.89 3.81
C LEU A 25 8.52 -25.54 4.44
N ALA A 26 8.20 -25.19 5.69
CA ALA A 26 7.05 -25.73 6.41
C ALA A 26 5.72 -25.30 5.76
N ILE A 27 5.59 -24.03 5.36
CA ILE A 27 4.40 -23.53 4.64
C ILE A 27 4.25 -24.24 3.29
N LYS A 28 5.34 -24.36 2.54
CA LYS A 28 5.33 -25.05 1.24
C LYS A 28 4.90 -26.51 1.37
N GLU A 29 5.37 -27.21 2.40
CA GLU A 29 4.97 -28.60 2.68
C GLU A 29 3.49 -28.68 3.06
N LYS A 30 2.99 -27.76 3.89
CA LYS A 30 1.58 -27.69 4.29
C LYS A 30 0.70 -27.43 3.05
N LEU A 31 1.05 -26.43 2.24
CA LEU A 31 0.30 -26.08 1.02
C LEU A 31 0.29 -27.23 0.00
N ALA A 32 1.39 -27.99 -0.12
CA ALA A 32 1.43 -29.14 -1.02
C ALA A 32 0.50 -30.28 -0.58
N LYS A 33 0.24 -30.40 0.73
CA LYS A 33 -0.74 -31.37 1.27
C LYS A 33 -2.18 -30.89 1.07
N ASP A 34 -2.42 -29.59 1.25
CA ASP A 34 -3.77 -29.00 1.14
C ASP A 34 -4.20 -28.83 -0.33
N PHE A 35 -3.27 -28.56 -1.22
CA PHE A 35 -3.49 -28.29 -2.65
C PHE A 35 -2.59 -29.15 -3.54
N PRO A 36 -2.81 -30.49 -3.59
CA PRO A 36 -1.91 -31.40 -4.29
C PRO A 36 -1.83 -31.17 -5.81
N ASP A 37 -2.85 -30.57 -6.40
CA ASP A 37 -2.94 -30.29 -7.83
C ASP A 37 -2.32 -28.97 -8.26
N LEU A 38 -1.89 -28.12 -7.29
CA LEU A 38 -1.27 -26.83 -7.63
C LEU A 38 0.17 -27.01 -8.15
N PRO A 39 0.54 -26.25 -9.18
CA PRO A 39 1.92 -26.26 -9.67
C PRO A 39 2.91 -25.89 -8.55
N LYS A 40 4.05 -26.58 -8.52
CA LYS A 40 5.12 -26.34 -7.54
C LYS A 40 5.51 -24.86 -7.44
N ARG A 41 5.55 -24.16 -8.58
CA ARG A 41 5.87 -22.72 -8.63
C ARG A 41 4.83 -21.86 -7.93
N SER A 42 3.55 -22.22 -8.00
CA SER A 42 2.48 -21.51 -7.30
C SER A 42 2.59 -21.70 -5.80
N LEU A 43 2.83 -22.94 -5.33
CA LEU A 43 3.07 -23.26 -3.92
C LEU A 43 4.28 -22.49 -3.35
N GLU A 44 5.36 -22.38 -4.12
CA GLU A 44 6.55 -21.60 -3.74
C GLU A 44 6.24 -20.09 -3.65
N SER A 45 5.44 -19.56 -4.57
CA SER A 45 5.02 -18.16 -4.53
C SER A 45 4.19 -17.85 -3.28
N MET A 46 3.18 -18.68 -2.99
CA MET A 46 2.33 -18.54 -1.81
C MET A 46 3.15 -18.63 -0.52
N ALA A 47 4.01 -19.66 -0.39
CA ALA A 47 4.85 -19.83 0.79
C ALA A 47 5.81 -18.63 1.02
N LYS A 48 6.34 -18.03 -0.04
CA LYS A 48 7.19 -16.83 0.04
C LYS A 48 6.40 -15.59 0.47
N GLU A 49 5.14 -15.50 0.09
CA GLU A 49 4.30 -14.35 0.44
C GLU A 49 4.12 -14.22 1.94
N ASP A 50 3.97 -15.34 2.65
CA ASP A 50 3.79 -15.34 4.10
C ASP A 50 5.13 -15.35 4.85
N ALA A 51 6.05 -16.25 4.46
CA ALA A 51 7.33 -16.36 5.17
C ALA A 51 8.14 -15.04 5.18
N ARG A 52 8.06 -14.22 4.11
CA ARG A 52 8.85 -12.98 4.00
C ARG A 52 8.50 -11.90 5.03
N TYR A 53 7.39 -12.03 5.78
CA TYR A 53 7.01 -11.02 6.77
C TYR A 53 8.07 -10.85 7.86
N ILE A 54 8.80 -11.91 8.18
CA ILE A 54 9.90 -11.87 9.17
C ILE A 54 11.21 -11.32 8.60
N LEU A 55 11.34 -11.19 7.27
CA LEU A 55 12.58 -10.69 6.67
C LEU A 55 12.77 -9.19 6.90
N PRO A 56 14.00 -8.75 7.24
CA PRO A 56 14.30 -7.34 7.40
C PRO A 56 14.25 -6.59 6.05
N LEU A 57 13.89 -5.30 6.10
CA LEU A 57 13.88 -4.43 4.92
C LEU A 57 15.30 -4.19 4.37
N SER A 58 16.33 -4.43 5.18
CA SER A 58 17.74 -4.40 4.78
C SER A 58 18.20 -5.63 4.00
N THR A 59 17.30 -6.58 3.71
CA THR A 59 17.61 -7.76 2.87
C THR A 59 18.15 -7.33 1.52
N LYS A 60 19.36 -7.77 1.19
CA LYS A 60 20.03 -7.43 -0.07
C LYS A 60 19.30 -8.05 -1.26
N THR A 61 19.17 -7.26 -2.33
CA THR A 61 18.56 -7.70 -3.57
C THR A 61 19.32 -7.15 -4.79
N GLN A 62 19.00 -7.68 -5.96
CA GLN A 62 19.51 -7.18 -7.23
C GLN A 62 18.34 -6.75 -8.11
N LEU A 63 18.47 -5.62 -8.77
CA LEU A 63 17.49 -5.15 -9.74
C LEU A 63 18.17 -4.51 -10.95
N GLY A 64 17.55 -4.70 -12.13
CA GLY A 64 17.84 -3.92 -13.32
C GLY A 64 16.82 -2.79 -13.45
N MET A 65 17.27 -1.59 -13.77
CA MET A 65 16.41 -0.42 -13.93
C MET A 65 16.68 0.30 -15.25
N THR A 66 15.64 0.52 -16.03
CA THR A 66 15.65 1.45 -17.17
C THR A 66 14.84 2.66 -16.79
N ILE A 67 15.43 3.85 -16.90
CA ILE A 67 14.84 5.11 -16.42
C ILE A 67 15.11 6.23 -17.43
N ASN A 68 14.15 7.11 -17.65
CA ASN A 68 14.38 8.33 -18.42
C ASN A 68 15.06 9.40 -17.56
N ALA A 69 15.68 10.40 -18.23
CA ALA A 69 16.47 11.43 -17.56
C ALA A 69 15.66 12.22 -16.50
N ARG A 70 14.39 12.53 -16.75
CA ARG A 70 13.54 13.27 -15.80
C ARG A 70 13.28 12.48 -14.53
N SER A 71 12.99 11.18 -14.69
CA SER A 71 12.77 10.28 -13.54
C SER A 71 14.09 10.02 -12.79
N LEU A 72 15.22 9.98 -13.50
CA LEU A 72 16.53 9.87 -12.87
C LEU A 72 16.87 11.11 -12.04
N GLU A 73 16.60 12.31 -12.55
CA GLU A 73 16.77 13.58 -11.80
C GLU A 73 15.96 13.56 -10.49
N ASN A 74 14.68 13.14 -10.55
CA ASN A 74 13.85 13.00 -9.37
C ASN A 74 14.36 11.93 -8.38
N LEU A 75 14.89 10.81 -8.90
CA LEU A 75 15.50 9.76 -8.06
C LEU A 75 16.74 10.30 -7.33
N LEU A 76 17.64 10.98 -8.07
CA LEU A 76 18.85 11.56 -7.50
C LEU A 76 18.53 12.55 -6.38
N ARG A 77 17.55 13.44 -6.58
CA ARG A 77 17.11 14.38 -5.55
C ARG A 77 16.64 13.65 -4.27
N ARG A 78 15.84 12.60 -4.41
CA ARG A 78 15.38 11.79 -3.27
C ARG A 78 16.50 11.04 -2.55
N LEU A 79 17.52 10.60 -3.30
CA LEU A 79 18.71 9.98 -2.70
C LEU A 79 19.55 11.01 -1.93
N ALA A 80 19.69 12.23 -2.48
CA ALA A 80 20.41 13.33 -1.82
C ALA A 80 19.74 13.76 -0.49
N GLU A 81 18.41 13.62 -0.38
CA GLU A 81 17.65 13.92 0.84
C GLU A 81 17.64 12.76 1.85
N ASN A 82 18.09 11.56 1.46
CA ASN A 82 18.03 10.39 2.31
C ASN A 82 19.24 10.35 3.26
N PRO A 83 19.04 10.22 4.59
CA PRO A 83 20.12 10.25 5.57
C PRO A 83 20.97 8.98 5.62
N LEU A 84 20.60 7.92 4.90
CA LEU A 84 21.36 6.66 4.91
C LEU A 84 22.64 6.77 4.08
N LEU A 85 23.75 6.27 4.60
CA LEU A 85 25.05 6.30 3.92
C LEU A 85 25.00 5.62 2.55
N GLU A 86 24.35 4.46 2.45
CA GLU A 86 24.19 3.75 1.18
C GLU A 86 23.38 4.54 0.12
N ALA A 87 22.46 5.41 0.56
CA ALA A 87 21.75 6.29 -0.36
C ALA A 87 22.66 7.39 -0.91
N ALA A 88 23.56 7.92 -0.08
CA ALA A 88 24.57 8.88 -0.50
C ALA A 88 25.57 8.25 -1.50
N GLU A 89 26.04 7.03 -1.22
CA GLU A 89 26.93 6.30 -2.12
C GLU A 89 26.24 6.00 -3.47
N LEU A 90 24.97 5.61 -3.44
CA LEU A 90 24.19 5.38 -4.65
C LEU A 90 23.96 6.68 -5.44
N TYR A 91 23.67 7.79 -4.75
CA TYR A 91 23.57 9.12 -5.35
C TYR A 91 24.82 9.50 -6.13
N GLU A 92 25.99 9.46 -5.48
CA GLU A 92 27.26 9.81 -6.11
C GLU A 92 27.57 8.91 -7.31
N THR A 93 27.35 7.60 -7.16
CA THR A 93 27.59 6.63 -8.23
C THR A 93 26.70 6.90 -9.43
N LEU A 94 25.39 7.05 -9.25
CA LEU A 94 24.44 7.30 -10.33
C LEU A 94 24.67 8.68 -10.98
N LEU A 95 24.92 9.72 -10.17
CA LEU A 95 25.16 11.07 -10.66
C LEU A 95 26.42 11.13 -11.53
N SER A 96 27.51 10.51 -11.09
CA SER A 96 28.77 10.48 -11.85
C SER A 96 28.59 9.82 -13.23
N GLN A 97 27.82 8.72 -13.31
CA GLN A 97 27.54 8.07 -14.58
C GLN A 97 26.57 8.88 -15.46
N ALA A 98 25.53 9.45 -14.87
CA ALA A 98 24.55 10.28 -15.58
C ALA A 98 25.22 11.52 -16.22
N LYS A 99 26.13 12.19 -15.49
CA LYS A 99 26.88 13.35 -16.00
C LYS A 99 27.78 13.01 -17.21
N LYS A 100 28.25 11.78 -17.36
CA LYS A 100 29.01 11.34 -18.53
C LYS A 100 28.14 11.20 -19.80
N VAL A 101 26.87 10.86 -19.63
CA VAL A 101 25.97 10.52 -20.75
C VAL A 101 25.03 11.67 -21.12
N CYS A 102 24.44 12.34 -20.12
CA CYS A 102 23.41 13.35 -20.33
C CYS A 102 23.51 14.54 -19.36
N PRO A 103 24.65 15.24 -19.31
CA PRO A 103 24.90 16.31 -18.30
C PRO A 103 23.90 17.47 -18.40
N SER A 104 23.38 17.76 -19.59
CA SER A 104 22.42 18.84 -19.81
C SER A 104 20.99 18.52 -19.39
N LEU A 105 20.66 17.24 -19.18
CA LEU A 105 19.32 16.77 -18.81
C LEU A 105 19.18 16.50 -17.31
N VAL A 106 20.28 16.34 -16.58
CA VAL A 106 20.30 16.04 -15.15
C VAL A 106 20.94 17.22 -14.42
N ARG A 107 20.12 18.21 -14.07
CA ARG A 107 20.59 19.51 -13.52
C ARG A 107 20.17 19.76 -12.08
N TYR A 108 18.90 19.45 -11.73
CA TYR A 108 18.29 19.78 -10.45
C TYR A 108 18.30 18.56 -9.53
N VAL A 109 19.49 18.16 -9.12
CA VAL A 109 19.75 16.93 -8.34
C VAL A 109 20.10 17.19 -6.88
N GLU A 110 20.38 18.45 -6.54
CA GLU A 110 20.64 18.89 -5.18
C GLU A 110 19.37 18.75 -4.31
N PRO A 111 19.50 18.55 -2.99
CA PRO A 111 18.37 18.61 -2.09
C PRO A 111 17.61 19.94 -2.23
N GLU A 112 16.31 19.90 -2.29
CA GLU A 112 15.51 21.13 -2.30
C GLU A 112 15.59 21.76 -0.90
N HIS A 113 15.90 23.07 -0.85
CA HIS A 113 15.87 23.82 0.41
C HIS A 113 14.43 24.08 0.92
N PHE A 114 13.42 23.54 0.22
CA PHE A 114 12.04 23.58 0.68
C PHE A 114 11.87 22.56 1.82
N PRO A 115 11.52 23.01 3.03
CA PRO A 115 11.23 22.08 4.11
C PRO A 115 10.01 21.25 3.72
N GLY A 116 10.22 20.06 3.19
CA GLY A 116 9.16 19.11 2.80
C GLY A 116 8.33 18.56 3.97
N SER A 117 8.58 19.09 5.19
CA SER A 117 7.81 18.79 6.40
C SER A 117 7.74 20.04 7.29
N LEU A 118 6.57 20.29 7.86
CA LEU A 118 6.46 21.26 8.96
C LEU A 118 7.24 20.71 10.17
N PRO A 119 8.13 21.52 10.81
CA PRO A 119 8.68 21.13 12.09
C PRO A 119 7.55 21.14 13.11
N ILE A 120 7.07 19.94 13.45
CA ILE A 120 6.07 19.80 14.51
C ILE A 120 6.80 19.86 15.84
N PRO A 121 6.44 20.81 16.76
CA PRO A 121 7.01 20.87 18.09
C PRO A 121 6.85 19.54 18.81
N LYS A 122 7.90 19.09 19.52
CA LYS A 122 7.85 17.78 20.23
C LYS A 122 6.70 17.70 21.22
N GLU A 123 6.33 18.83 21.80
CA GLU A 123 5.23 18.97 22.76
C GLU A 123 3.84 18.71 22.13
N LEU A 124 3.73 18.84 20.81
CA LEU A 124 2.52 18.52 20.04
C LEU A 124 2.54 17.11 19.45
N MET A 125 3.60 16.34 19.67
CA MET A 125 3.73 14.95 19.22
C MET A 125 3.23 13.93 20.24
N ASP A 126 2.74 14.37 21.39
CA ASP A 126 2.21 13.52 22.46
C ASP A 126 0.75 13.14 22.20
N PHE A 127 0.48 12.71 20.95
CA PHE A 127 -0.78 12.08 20.60
C PHE A 127 -0.74 10.63 21.04
N GLU A 128 -1.86 10.14 21.59
CA GLU A 128 -2.04 8.71 21.86
C GLU A 128 -1.72 7.91 20.58
N ILE A 129 -0.86 6.90 20.74
CA ILE A 129 -0.60 5.93 19.69
C ILE A 129 -1.92 5.16 19.51
N LEU A 130 -2.51 5.23 18.32
CA LEU A 130 -3.71 4.47 18.00
C LEU A 130 -3.45 2.99 18.21
N ASP A 131 -4.40 2.28 18.79
CA ASP A 131 -4.39 0.82 18.85
C ASP A 131 -4.24 0.25 17.43
N ASP A 132 -3.24 -0.60 17.24
CA ASP A 132 -2.87 -1.17 15.94
C ASP A 132 -3.87 -2.24 15.43
N ASP A 133 -5.04 -2.38 16.08
CA ASP A 133 -5.98 -3.49 15.86
C ASP A 133 -6.97 -3.28 14.71
N TYR A 134 -6.84 -2.22 13.90
CA TYR A 134 -7.74 -2.05 12.74
C TYR A 134 -6.99 -1.93 11.42
N TRP A 135 -7.53 -2.56 10.39
CA TRP A 135 -6.99 -2.51 9.03
C TRP A 135 -7.24 -1.16 8.36
N GLY A 136 -8.34 -0.48 8.71
CA GLY A 136 -8.63 0.83 8.18
C GLY A 136 -10.07 1.30 8.36
N GLN A 137 -10.25 2.60 8.20
CA GLN A 137 -11.56 3.25 8.23
C GLN A 137 -11.67 4.33 7.17
N MET A 138 -12.89 4.54 6.67
CA MET A 138 -13.21 5.73 5.87
C MET A 138 -13.34 6.94 6.80
N VAL A 139 -12.51 7.98 6.59
CA VAL A 139 -12.45 9.18 7.45
C VAL A 139 -13.10 10.41 6.82
N ASP A 140 -13.24 10.43 5.48
CA ASP A 140 -13.92 11.51 4.74
C ASP A 140 -14.44 11.02 3.39
N GLN A 141 -15.48 11.68 2.87
CA GLN A 141 -16.08 11.35 1.58
C GLN A 141 -16.82 12.53 0.95
N THR A 142 -16.93 12.51 -0.36
CA THR A 142 -17.88 13.39 -1.07
C THR A 142 -19.31 13.00 -0.71
N LYS A 143 -20.08 13.95 -0.18
CA LYS A 143 -21.49 13.73 0.17
C LYS A 143 -22.34 13.52 -1.09
N ASN A 144 -23.35 12.65 -1.00
CA ASN A 144 -24.27 12.33 -2.10
C ASN A 144 -23.55 11.90 -3.40
N SER A 145 -22.50 11.08 -3.26
CA SER A 145 -21.63 10.66 -4.36
C SER A 145 -22.40 10.08 -5.55
N ASP A 146 -23.42 9.26 -5.31
CA ASP A 146 -24.25 8.67 -6.36
C ASP A 146 -24.94 9.76 -7.22
N ASN A 147 -25.51 10.76 -6.57
CA ASN A 147 -26.13 11.89 -7.28
C ASN A 147 -25.11 12.75 -8.01
N MET A 148 -23.95 12.98 -7.41
CA MET A 148 -22.85 13.74 -8.02
C MET A 148 -22.36 13.09 -9.32
N VAL A 149 -22.08 11.78 -9.27
CA VAL A 149 -21.65 11.03 -10.47
C VAL A 149 -22.74 11.04 -11.53
N LEU A 150 -24.00 10.79 -11.15
CA LEU A 150 -25.13 10.80 -12.09
C LEU A 150 -25.32 12.18 -12.72
N ALA A 151 -25.22 13.27 -11.95
CA ALA A 151 -25.30 14.63 -12.47
C ALA A 151 -24.15 14.93 -13.44
N CYS A 152 -22.94 14.41 -13.21
CA CYS A 152 -21.82 14.55 -14.15
C CYS A 152 -22.09 13.81 -15.47
N LEU A 153 -22.70 12.62 -15.43
CA LEU A 153 -23.10 11.88 -16.63
C LEU A 153 -24.19 12.65 -17.43
N PHE A 154 -25.14 13.29 -16.74
CA PHE A 154 -26.10 14.17 -17.39
C PHE A 154 -25.44 15.41 -17.99
N TYR A 155 -24.51 16.04 -17.27
CA TYR A 155 -23.76 17.20 -17.76
C TYR A 155 -22.98 16.87 -19.03
N GLU A 156 -22.29 15.74 -19.07
CA GLU A 156 -21.52 15.28 -20.23
C GLU A 156 -22.40 15.07 -21.47
N ASN A 157 -23.66 14.64 -21.28
CA ASN A 157 -24.58 14.25 -22.35
C ASN A 157 -25.68 15.28 -22.65
N SER A 158 -25.61 16.47 -22.03
CA SER A 158 -26.60 17.52 -22.21
C SER A 158 -25.95 18.87 -22.55
N ARG A 159 -26.79 19.86 -22.95
CA ARG A 159 -26.38 21.27 -23.08
C ARG A 159 -26.76 22.10 -21.84
N SER A 160 -27.08 21.44 -20.72
CA SER A 160 -27.46 22.11 -19.48
C SER A 160 -26.23 22.52 -18.68
N ASN A 161 -26.36 23.53 -17.83
CA ASN A 161 -25.32 23.88 -16.88
C ASN A 161 -25.29 22.88 -15.68
N TRP A 162 -24.23 22.91 -14.92
CA TRP A 162 -24.02 22.03 -13.77
C TRP A 162 -25.17 22.07 -12.77
N GLU A 163 -25.57 23.26 -12.35
CA GLU A 163 -26.62 23.45 -11.34
C GLU A 163 -27.94 22.79 -11.73
N LYS A 164 -28.34 22.94 -13.00
CA LYS A 164 -29.55 22.31 -13.53
C LYS A 164 -29.44 20.78 -13.55
N CYS A 165 -28.28 20.23 -13.93
CA CYS A 165 -28.07 18.80 -13.92
C CYS A 165 -28.16 18.23 -12.49
N LEU A 166 -27.50 18.88 -11.53
CA LEU A 166 -27.50 18.46 -10.13
C LEU A 166 -28.89 18.55 -9.51
N ASN A 167 -29.60 19.67 -9.74
CA ASN A 167 -30.97 19.85 -9.26
C ASN A 167 -31.94 18.84 -9.90
N TYR A 168 -31.79 18.52 -11.18
CA TYR A 168 -32.57 17.46 -11.81
C TYR A 168 -32.39 16.12 -11.11
N VAL A 169 -31.14 15.68 -10.91
CA VAL A 169 -30.83 14.40 -10.26
C VAL A 169 -31.31 14.36 -8.80
N ASN A 170 -31.16 15.46 -8.07
CA ASN A 170 -31.61 15.54 -6.68
C ASN A 170 -33.15 15.47 -6.53
N ASN A 171 -33.91 15.87 -7.56
CA ASN A 171 -35.37 15.81 -7.57
C ASN A 171 -35.93 14.48 -8.11
N LEU A 172 -35.08 13.56 -8.62
CA LEU A 172 -35.50 12.23 -9.02
C LEU A 172 -35.90 11.40 -7.79
N SER A 173 -36.93 10.58 -7.94
CA SER A 173 -37.25 9.53 -6.98
C SER A 173 -36.15 8.46 -6.95
N GLU A 174 -36.08 7.70 -5.87
CA GLU A 174 -35.13 6.59 -5.74
C GLU A 174 -35.27 5.57 -6.89
N ASN A 175 -36.49 5.20 -7.24
CA ASN A 175 -36.78 4.28 -8.36
C ASN A 175 -36.30 4.82 -9.72
N GLU A 176 -36.40 6.14 -9.97
CA GLU A 176 -35.88 6.75 -11.19
C GLU A 176 -34.36 6.73 -11.22
N ARG A 177 -33.70 7.02 -10.10
CA ARG A 177 -32.24 6.92 -9.99
C ARG A 177 -31.75 5.49 -10.21
N GLU A 178 -32.39 4.50 -9.57
CA GLU A 178 -32.07 3.07 -9.80
C GLU A 178 -32.18 2.67 -11.26
N LYS A 179 -33.26 3.06 -11.94
CA LYS A 179 -33.45 2.78 -13.39
C LYS A 179 -32.33 3.38 -14.23
N LEU A 180 -31.91 4.60 -13.92
CA LEU A 180 -30.81 5.26 -14.63
C LEU A 180 -29.47 4.54 -14.38
N TRP A 181 -29.18 4.14 -13.14
CA TRP A 181 -28.00 3.38 -12.82
C TRP A 181 -27.98 1.98 -13.45
N ARG A 182 -29.10 1.27 -13.45
CA ARG A 182 -29.25 -0.02 -14.17
C ARG A 182 -28.98 0.16 -15.67
N HIS A 183 -29.53 1.20 -16.27
CA HIS A 183 -29.27 1.51 -17.67
C HIS A 183 -27.80 1.86 -17.93
N PHE A 184 -27.19 2.64 -17.06
CA PHE A 184 -25.78 2.99 -17.15
C PHE A 184 -24.86 1.75 -17.11
N PHE A 185 -25.13 0.82 -16.21
CA PHE A 185 -24.34 -0.40 -16.08
C PHE A 185 -24.69 -1.48 -17.09
N GLN A 186 -25.70 -1.28 -17.92
CA GLN A 186 -26.08 -2.23 -18.95
C GLN A 186 -24.92 -2.50 -19.91
N GLY A 187 -24.50 -3.76 -19.99
CA GLY A 187 -23.39 -4.16 -20.84
C GLY A 187 -21.98 -3.91 -20.29
N ILE A 188 -21.87 -3.52 -19.03
CA ILE A 188 -20.56 -3.46 -18.35
C ILE A 188 -19.84 -4.83 -18.41
N ARG A 189 -18.52 -4.80 -18.47
CA ARG A 189 -17.65 -6.00 -18.51
C ARG A 189 -16.56 -5.88 -17.46
N PRO A 190 -15.92 -7.02 -17.03
CA PRO A 190 -14.82 -7.00 -16.05
C PRO A 190 -13.68 -6.05 -16.39
N TRP A 191 -13.45 -5.77 -17.68
CA TRP A 191 -12.40 -4.85 -18.16
C TRP A 191 -12.90 -3.44 -18.48
N SER A 192 -14.20 -3.16 -18.31
CA SER A 192 -14.76 -1.82 -18.57
C SER A 192 -14.13 -0.78 -17.64
N LYS A 193 -13.78 0.37 -18.21
CA LYS A 193 -13.25 1.51 -17.43
C LYS A 193 -14.40 2.44 -17.11
N MET A 194 -14.50 2.85 -15.85
CA MET A 194 -15.47 3.87 -15.45
C MET A 194 -15.18 5.19 -16.17
N PRO A 195 -16.23 5.95 -16.58
CA PRO A 195 -16.05 7.26 -17.20
C PRO A 195 -15.45 8.27 -16.22
N ARG A 196 -15.01 9.42 -16.77
CA ARG A 196 -14.39 10.47 -15.96
C ARG A 196 -15.34 11.12 -14.95
N ALA A 197 -16.64 10.99 -15.12
CA ALA A 197 -17.63 11.39 -14.13
C ALA A 197 -17.33 10.80 -12.73
N PHE A 198 -16.75 9.60 -12.66
CA PHE A 198 -16.34 8.94 -11.41
C PHE A 198 -15.08 9.55 -10.78
N GLU A 199 -14.36 10.42 -11.48
CA GLU A 199 -13.24 11.18 -10.91
C GLU A 199 -13.71 12.40 -10.10
N MET A 200 -15.01 12.76 -10.15
CA MET A 200 -15.57 13.94 -9.50
C MET A 200 -15.95 13.71 -8.03
N VAL A 201 -15.81 12.49 -7.55
CA VAL A 201 -16.09 12.12 -6.16
C VAL A 201 -14.89 11.42 -5.55
N ASP A 202 -14.54 11.82 -4.33
CA ASP A 202 -13.36 11.36 -3.61
C ASP A 202 -13.74 10.74 -2.27
N TYR A 203 -12.91 9.78 -1.84
CA TYR A 203 -13.02 9.11 -0.55
C TYR A 203 -11.66 9.07 0.12
N GLN A 204 -11.64 9.28 1.43
CA GLN A 204 -10.42 9.29 2.22
C GLN A 204 -10.46 8.17 3.25
N PHE A 205 -9.38 7.40 3.30
CA PHE A 205 -9.20 6.28 4.23
C PHE A 205 -7.95 6.49 5.06
N GLU A 206 -8.01 6.08 6.31
CA GLU A 206 -6.85 5.84 7.15
C GLU A 206 -6.67 4.33 7.25
N LEU A 207 -5.49 3.82 6.87
CA LEU A 207 -5.22 2.39 6.72
C LEU A 207 -3.98 2.00 7.51
N SER A 208 -4.05 0.86 8.21
CA SER A 208 -2.91 0.15 8.77
C SER A 208 -2.53 -1.02 7.87
N MET A 209 -1.25 -1.17 7.56
CA MET A 209 -0.78 -2.26 6.72
C MET A 209 0.69 -2.58 6.97
N SER A 210 1.12 -3.79 6.60
CA SER A 210 2.54 -4.16 6.63
C SER A 210 3.37 -3.43 5.56
N GLU A 211 4.67 -3.35 5.76
CA GLU A 211 5.62 -2.91 4.73
C GLU A 211 5.53 -3.79 3.47
N SER A 212 5.19 -5.08 3.63
CA SER A 212 4.95 -6.00 2.51
C SER A 212 3.73 -5.59 1.68
N CYS A 213 2.61 -5.29 2.34
CA CYS A 213 1.40 -4.80 1.69
C CYS A 213 1.63 -3.43 1.05
N TRP A 214 2.30 -2.51 1.78
CA TRP A 214 2.68 -1.20 1.28
C TRP A 214 3.45 -1.26 -0.05
N ALA A 215 4.34 -2.23 -0.21
CA ALA A 215 5.10 -2.41 -1.46
C ALA A 215 4.18 -2.62 -2.68
N GLN A 216 2.99 -3.16 -2.48
CA GLN A 216 1.96 -3.31 -3.52
C GLN A 216 1.02 -2.10 -3.57
N PHE A 217 0.62 -1.56 -2.42
CA PHE A 217 -0.33 -0.45 -2.32
C PHE A 217 0.22 0.85 -2.93
N LYS A 218 1.48 1.20 -2.67
CA LYS A 218 2.15 2.40 -3.22
C LYS A 218 2.24 2.46 -4.76
N ARG A 219 1.87 1.40 -5.46
CA ARG A 219 1.83 1.36 -6.94
C ARG A 219 0.63 2.10 -7.51
N HIS A 220 -0.40 2.36 -6.69
CA HIS A 220 -1.57 3.15 -7.07
C HIS A 220 -1.26 4.65 -7.01
N ARG A 221 -0.56 5.15 -8.06
CA ARG A 221 0.07 6.49 -8.07
C ARG A 221 -0.91 7.63 -8.38
N VAL A 222 -2.13 7.33 -8.80
CA VAL A 222 -3.17 8.34 -9.09
C VAL A 222 -3.74 8.87 -7.78
N GLY A 223 -3.84 8.03 -6.75
CA GLY A 223 -4.27 8.45 -5.42
C GLY A 223 -3.25 9.32 -4.69
N THR A 224 -3.73 10.20 -3.83
CA THR A 224 -2.89 10.90 -2.85
C THR A 224 -2.67 9.98 -1.65
N ILE A 225 -1.42 9.63 -1.36
CA ILE A 225 -1.06 8.73 -0.29
C ILE A 225 -0.01 9.41 0.61
N ILE A 226 -0.36 9.59 1.88
CA ILE A 226 0.50 10.15 2.92
C ILE A 226 0.82 9.04 3.90
N ARG A 227 2.08 8.64 3.94
CA ARG A 227 2.58 7.66 4.89
C ARG A 227 3.13 8.38 6.12
N GLN A 228 2.77 7.91 7.31
CA GLN A 228 3.38 8.40 8.54
C GLN A 228 4.88 8.08 8.58
N LYS A 229 5.68 9.07 9.00
CA LYS A 229 7.11 8.90 9.29
C LYS A 229 7.27 8.42 10.73
N ILE A 230 6.85 7.19 11.01
CA ILE A 230 6.89 6.63 12.37
C ILE A 230 8.34 6.39 12.78
N GLN A 231 8.70 6.92 13.94
CA GLN A 231 9.94 6.62 14.64
C GLN A 231 9.60 5.72 15.84
N GLY A 232 10.29 4.59 15.99
CA GLY A 232 10.11 3.69 17.12
C GLY A 232 9.77 2.23 16.75
N VAL A 233 9.37 1.49 17.76
CA VAL A 233 8.99 0.08 17.64
C VAL A 233 7.58 0.01 17.03
N ARG A 234 7.40 -0.86 16.06
CA ARG A 234 6.13 -1.12 15.39
C ARG A 234 5.68 -2.53 15.69
N THR A 235 4.37 -2.74 15.69
CA THR A 235 3.79 -4.08 15.68
C THR A 235 4.15 -4.78 14.38
N CYS A 236 4.48 -6.07 14.46
CA CYS A 236 4.76 -6.87 13.28
C CYS A 236 3.60 -7.84 13.05
N ILE A 237 3.01 -7.78 11.88
CA ILE A 237 1.95 -8.72 11.47
C ILE A 237 2.58 -10.10 11.29
N MET A 238 1.99 -11.08 11.96
CA MET A 238 2.32 -12.49 11.79
C MET A 238 1.22 -13.16 10.96
N PRO A 239 1.53 -13.66 9.75
CA PRO A 239 0.54 -14.38 8.95
C PRO A 239 -0.04 -15.59 9.69
N GLU A 240 -1.36 -15.81 9.57
CA GLU A 240 -2.08 -16.89 10.28
C GLU A 240 -1.46 -18.27 10.03
N ILE A 241 -0.95 -18.51 8.82
CA ILE A 241 -0.31 -19.77 8.45
C ILE A 241 0.87 -20.13 9.38
N ILE A 242 1.52 -19.15 10.00
CA ILE A 242 2.65 -19.38 10.94
C ILE A 242 2.18 -20.14 12.18
N SER A 243 1.00 -19.80 12.70
CA SER A 243 0.37 -20.54 13.80
C SER A 243 -0.06 -21.94 13.35
N VAL A 244 -0.62 -22.07 12.15
CA VAL A 244 -1.06 -23.34 11.57
C VAL A 244 0.11 -24.33 11.39
N ILE A 245 1.30 -23.86 11.03
CA ILE A 245 2.49 -24.70 10.89
C ILE A 245 3.25 -24.87 12.22
N GLY A 246 2.74 -24.35 13.35
CA GLY A 246 3.29 -24.51 14.69
C GLY A 246 4.58 -23.72 14.94
N ARG A 247 4.82 -22.60 14.27
CA ARG A 247 6.03 -21.79 14.42
C ARG A 247 5.82 -20.45 15.14
N GLU A 248 4.64 -20.22 15.69
CA GLU A 248 4.27 -18.99 16.38
C GLU A 248 5.22 -18.61 17.52
N SER A 249 5.61 -19.60 18.34
CA SER A 249 6.53 -19.36 19.47
C SER A 249 7.90 -18.87 19.02
N GLN A 250 8.47 -19.46 17.95
CA GLN A 250 9.75 -19.06 17.38
C GLN A 250 9.69 -17.64 16.81
N TRP A 251 8.62 -17.34 16.08
CA TRP A 251 8.39 -15.98 15.56
C TRP A 251 8.28 -14.96 16.69
N THR A 252 7.45 -15.20 17.69
CA THR A 252 7.27 -14.30 18.83
C THR A 252 8.59 -14.03 19.55
N GLN A 253 9.41 -15.05 19.77
CA GLN A 253 10.73 -14.89 20.39
C GLN A 253 11.65 -14.01 19.53
N LEU A 254 11.69 -14.24 18.21
CA LEU A 254 12.55 -13.48 17.30
C LEU A 254 12.07 -12.05 17.13
N LEU A 255 10.75 -11.81 17.06
CA LEU A 255 10.18 -10.47 17.05
C LEU A 255 10.52 -9.69 18.32
N GLY A 256 10.53 -10.36 19.48
CA GLY A 256 10.99 -9.79 20.76
C GLY A 256 12.47 -9.37 20.70
N LYS A 257 13.36 -10.26 20.22
CA LYS A 257 14.79 -9.95 20.03
C LYS A 257 15.00 -8.79 19.04
N ASN A 258 14.27 -8.78 17.92
CA ASN A 258 14.36 -7.71 16.94
C ASN A 258 13.86 -6.36 17.48
N THR A 259 12.83 -6.39 18.33
CA THR A 259 12.32 -5.19 19.05
C THR A 259 13.40 -4.62 19.97
N GLU A 260 14.10 -5.46 20.71
CA GLU A 260 15.21 -5.02 21.55
C GLU A 260 16.36 -4.45 20.72
N LEU A 261 16.71 -5.11 19.61
CA LEU A 261 17.72 -4.61 18.68
C LEU A 261 17.33 -3.21 18.13
N LYS A 262 16.08 -3.02 17.70
CA LYS A 262 15.58 -1.70 17.24
C LYS A 262 15.74 -0.63 18.30
N LYS A 263 15.41 -0.93 19.56
CA LYS A 263 15.59 0.00 20.68
C LYS A 263 17.06 0.39 20.86
N GLN A 264 17.95 -0.58 20.90
CA GLN A 264 19.38 -0.33 21.03
C GLN A 264 19.96 0.47 19.85
N LEU A 265 19.62 0.12 18.61
CA LEU A 265 20.02 0.88 17.43
C LEU A 265 19.48 2.32 17.45
N SER A 266 18.25 2.54 17.95
CA SER A 266 17.65 3.86 18.06
C SER A 266 18.39 4.77 19.05
N THR A 267 19.08 4.24 20.05
CA THR A 267 19.92 5.05 20.96
C THR A 267 21.14 5.61 20.25
N VAL A 268 21.58 4.98 19.18
CA VAL A 268 22.72 5.44 18.35
C VAL A 268 22.20 6.35 17.24
N SER A 269 21.25 5.88 16.44
CA SER A 269 20.61 6.64 15.37
C SER A 269 19.28 6.00 15.00
N HIS A 270 18.24 6.81 14.80
CA HIS A 270 16.95 6.35 14.27
C HIS A 270 17.08 5.78 12.85
N GLU A 271 18.01 6.28 12.07
CA GLU A 271 18.31 5.79 10.73
C GLU A 271 18.86 4.37 10.76
N LEU A 272 19.76 4.06 11.71
CA LEU A 272 20.29 2.72 11.89
C LEU A 272 19.20 1.74 12.32
N ALA A 273 18.27 2.14 13.17
CA ALA A 273 17.16 1.28 13.59
C ALA A 273 16.28 0.82 12.40
N ARG A 274 16.22 1.60 11.31
CA ARG A 274 15.46 1.25 10.09
C ARG A 274 15.98 -0.01 9.42
N TYR A 275 17.26 -0.37 9.58
CA TYR A 275 17.81 -1.60 9.03
C TYR A 275 17.25 -2.88 9.69
N ALA A 276 16.74 -2.75 10.91
CA ALA A 276 16.07 -3.83 11.62
C ALA A 276 14.54 -3.86 11.43
N ASN A 277 13.97 -2.95 10.62
CA ASN A 277 12.56 -3.02 10.27
C ASN A 277 12.27 -4.24 9.40
N LEU A 278 11.14 -4.89 9.66
CA LEU A 278 10.70 -6.11 8.98
C LEU A 278 9.65 -5.82 7.92
N ASN A 279 9.49 -6.73 6.96
CA ASN A 279 8.41 -6.66 5.98
C ASN A 279 7.01 -6.76 6.63
N GLY A 280 6.91 -7.39 7.80
CA GLY A 280 5.67 -7.48 8.59
C GLY A 280 5.40 -6.25 9.46
N ASP A 281 6.35 -5.32 9.63
CA ASP A 281 6.14 -4.14 10.47
C ASP A 281 5.01 -3.27 9.93
N THR A 282 4.07 -2.90 10.82
CA THR A 282 2.90 -2.07 10.47
C THR A 282 3.28 -0.63 10.18
N ILE A 283 2.55 -0.04 9.27
CA ILE A 283 2.62 1.38 8.93
C ILE A 283 1.22 1.95 8.82
N GLN A 284 1.10 3.24 9.12
CA GLN A 284 -0.14 4.00 8.94
C GLN A 284 -0.05 4.87 7.69
N VAL A 285 -1.12 4.86 6.89
CA VAL A 285 -1.23 5.66 5.68
C VAL A 285 -2.59 6.34 5.59
N LEU A 286 -2.58 7.63 5.25
CA LEU A 286 -3.78 8.37 4.89
C LEU A 286 -3.87 8.39 3.36
N VAL A 287 -4.99 7.94 2.81
CA VAL A 287 -5.20 7.75 1.38
C VAL A 287 -6.42 8.54 0.93
N ARG A 288 -6.30 9.33 -0.13
CA ARG A 288 -7.42 9.94 -0.82
C ARG A 288 -7.42 9.52 -2.29
N MET A 289 -8.52 8.92 -2.74
CA MET A 289 -8.69 8.45 -4.10
C MET A 289 -10.08 8.79 -4.62
N ASN A 290 -10.16 9.12 -5.91
CA ASN A 290 -11.45 9.24 -6.58
C ASN A 290 -12.06 7.86 -6.86
N LEU A 291 -13.38 7.82 -7.10
CA LEU A 291 -14.10 6.56 -7.29
C LEU A 291 -13.60 5.76 -8.51
N ARG A 292 -13.15 6.43 -9.56
CA ARG A 292 -12.60 5.75 -10.75
C ARG A 292 -11.31 4.98 -10.43
N GLU A 293 -10.42 5.58 -9.64
CA GLU A 293 -9.19 4.92 -9.16
C GLU A 293 -9.52 3.80 -8.18
N LEU A 294 -10.51 3.98 -7.31
CA LEU A 294 -10.98 2.93 -6.39
C LEU A 294 -11.53 1.72 -7.16
N TYR A 295 -12.27 1.91 -8.26
CA TYR A 295 -12.64 0.81 -9.15
C TYR A 295 -11.42 0.06 -9.71
N HIS A 296 -10.38 0.79 -10.09
CA HIS A 296 -9.14 0.18 -10.56
C HIS A 296 -8.41 -0.59 -9.46
N LEU A 297 -8.27 0.01 -8.29
CA LEU A 297 -7.64 -0.60 -7.12
C LEU A 297 -8.36 -1.89 -6.70
N ILE A 298 -9.68 -1.80 -6.43
CA ILE A 298 -10.49 -2.92 -5.95
C ILE A 298 -10.47 -4.07 -6.96
N ARG A 299 -10.63 -3.78 -8.25
CA ARG A 299 -10.56 -4.79 -9.32
C ARG A 299 -9.26 -5.58 -9.34
N LEU A 300 -8.14 -4.93 -9.02
CA LEU A 300 -6.82 -5.57 -9.00
C LEU A 300 -6.49 -6.22 -7.67
N ARG A 301 -7.03 -5.71 -6.55
CA ARG A 301 -6.58 -6.10 -5.21
C ARG A 301 -7.57 -6.99 -4.47
N CYS A 302 -8.85 -6.99 -4.83
CA CYS A 302 -9.79 -8.02 -4.39
C CYS A 302 -9.74 -9.28 -5.27
N ASP A 303 -8.86 -9.34 -6.29
CA ASP A 303 -8.67 -10.54 -7.11
C ASP A 303 -8.01 -11.65 -6.29
N GLU A 304 -8.39 -12.91 -6.53
CA GLU A 304 -7.88 -14.09 -5.80
C GLU A 304 -6.35 -14.27 -5.89
N ASN A 305 -5.73 -13.72 -6.95
CA ASN A 305 -4.28 -13.74 -7.15
C ASN A 305 -3.56 -12.60 -6.42
N ALA A 306 -4.28 -11.69 -5.75
CA ALA A 306 -3.67 -10.66 -4.92
C ALA A 306 -3.21 -11.26 -3.59
N GLN A 307 -2.15 -10.69 -3.00
CA GLN A 307 -1.67 -11.06 -1.69
C GLN A 307 -2.79 -10.85 -0.64
N TRP A 308 -2.91 -11.76 0.31
CA TRP A 308 -4.05 -11.84 1.23
C TRP A 308 -4.33 -10.53 1.97
N GLU A 309 -3.32 -9.87 2.53
CA GLU A 309 -3.48 -8.64 3.33
C GLU A 309 -4.03 -7.47 2.50
N ILE A 310 -3.48 -7.23 1.29
CA ILE A 310 -4.01 -6.16 0.42
C ILE A 310 -5.41 -6.48 -0.08
N ARG A 311 -5.75 -7.78 -0.21
CA ARG A 311 -7.09 -8.23 -0.58
C ARG A 311 -8.10 -7.92 0.53
N GLU A 312 -7.76 -8.21 1.78
CA GLU A 312 -8.60 -7.90 2.95
C GLU A 312 -8.82 -6.40 3.09
N ILE A 313 -7.77 -5.59 3.09
CA ILE A 313 -7.87 -4.13 3.14
C ILE A 313 -8.75 -3.60 2.00
N SER A 314 -8.55 -4.10 0.79
CA SER A 314 -9.34 -3.64 -0.37
C SER A 314 -10.80 -4.08 -0.29
N ALA A 315 -11.10 -5.23 0.29
CA ALA A 315 -12.46 -5.70 0.53
C ALA A 315 -13.20 -4.83 1.56
N GLU A 316 -12.54 -4.45 2.65
CA GLU A 316 -13.08 -3.51 3.65
C GLU A 316 -13.33 -2.12 3.07
N MET A 317 -12.38 -1.61 2.26
CA MET A 317 -12.58 -0.37 1.51
C MET A 317 -13.82 -0.46 0.60
N ALA A 318 -13.98 -1.57 -0.13
CA ALA A 318 -15.12 -1.77 -1.02
C ALA A 318 -16.45 -1.84 -0.23
N GLN A 319 -16.47 -2.50 0.92
CA GLN A 319 -17.62 -2.56 1.81
C GLN A 319 -18.02 -1.18 2.33
N SER A 320 -17.04 -0.39 2.78
CA SER A 320 -17.27 0.98 3.24
C SER A 320 -17.83 1.86 2.13
N LEU A 321 -17.32 1.75 0.90
CA LEU A 321 -17.82 2.49 -0.26
C LEU A 321 -19.25 2.12 -0.62
N ARG A 322 -19.60 0.82 -0.60
CA ARG A 322 -20.97 0.36 -0.87
C ARG A 322 -21.98 0.88 0.15
N SER A 323 -21.57 1.09 1.40
CA SER A 323 -22.45 1.62 2.45
C SER A 323 -22.85 3.08 2.24
N VAL A 324 -22.02 3.86 1.54
CA VAL A 324 -22.21 5.31 1.38
C VAL A 324 -22.58 5.74 -0.04
N ALA A 325 -22.29 4.90 -1.03
CA ALA A 325 -22.56 5.15 -2.45
C ALA A 325 -23.03 3.87 -3.17
N PRO A 326 -24.15 3.25 -2.73
CA PRO A 326 -24.53 1.89 -3.15
C PRO A 326 -24.78 1.78 -4.66
N MET A 327 -25.26 2.85 -5.32
CA MET A 327 -25.59 2.80 -6.74
C MET A 327 -24.33 2.90 -7.61
N SER A 328 -23.50 3.90 -7.38
CA SER A 328 -22.26 4.08 -8.16
C SER A 328 -21.19 3.04 -7.91
N THR A 329 -21.30 2.26 -6.83
CA THR A 329 -20.37 1.18 -6.46
C THR A 329 -20.94 -0.23 -6.70
N ALA A 330 -22.09 -0.36 -7.35
CA ALA A 330 -22.78 -1.64 -7.57
C ALA A 330 -21.89 -2.72 -8.22
N PHE A 331 -20.93 -2.33 -9.07
CA PHE A 331 -19.98 -3.22 -9.75
C PHE A 331 -18.55 -3.09 -9.23
N LEU A 332 -18.39 -2.60 -8.00
CA LEU A 332 -17.09 -2.46 -7.35
C LEU A 332 -16.67 -3.80 -6.72
N CYS A 333 -15.91 -4.62 -7.43
CA CYS A 333 -15.51 -5.97 -7.02
C CYS A 333 -14.16 -6.38 -7.63
N GLY A 334 -13.60 -7.50 -7.16
CA GLY A 334 -12.49 -8.21 -7.80
C GLY A 334 -12.88 -8.76 -9.19
N LYS A 335 -11.90 -9.10 -10.00
CA LYS A 335 -12.16 -9.68 -11.34
C LYS A 335 -12.89 -11.00 -11.27
N SER A 336 -12.51 -11.85 -10.33
CA SER A 336 -13.07 -13.18 -10.11
C SER A 336 -14.52 -13.15 -9.61
N GLU A 337 -14.95 -12.03 -9.01
CA GLU A 337 -16.30 -11.87 -8.44
C GLU A 337 -17.30 -11.24 -9.42
N PHE A 338 -16.82 -10.71 -10.53
CA PHE A 338 -17.64 -9.90 -11.44
C PHE A 338 -18.84 -10.65 -12.02
N ASP A 339 -18.63 -11.91 -12.41
CA ASP A 339 -19.68 -12.71 -13.05
C ASP A 339 -20.82 -13.12 -12.07
N ALA A 340 -20.58 -12.95 -10.76
CA ALA A 340 -21.59 -13.18 -9.73
C ALA A 340 -22.49 -11.96 -9.49
N LEU A 341 -22.16 -10.79 -10.07
CA LEU A 341 -22.94 -9.56 -9.94
C LEU A 341 -23.98 -9.49 -11.07
N GLU A 342 -25.25 -9.47 -10.69
CA GLU A 342 -26.33 -9.19 -11.63
C GLU A 342 -26.48 -7.67 -11.83
N PRO A 343 -26.67 -7.19 -13.08
CA PRO A 343 -26.84 -5.76 -13.40
C PRO A 343 -28.19 -5.18 -12.93
#